data_d1afa9333f9aadfba06ea7fd2200981f
#
_entry.id   d1afa9333f9aadfba06ea7fd2200981f
#
_cell.length_a   1.000
_cell.length_b   1.000
_cell.length_c   1.000
_cell.angle_alpha   90.00
_cell.angle_beta   90.00
_cell.angle_gamma   90.00
#
_symmetry.space_group_name_H-M   'P 1'
#
loop_
_entity.id
_entity.type
_entity.pdbx_description
1 polymer ?
#
loop_
_entity_poly.entity_id
_entity_poly.type
_entity_poly.pdbx_seq_one_letter_code
_entity_poly.pdbx_strand_id
1 'polypeptide(L)'
;VTVKPDWLRVKAPQWERVGNVKEILRDLTLNTVCEEASCPNIGECFNAGTATFLIMGPACTRACPYCDIDFEKKPKPLDPTEPARLAEAVRRMKLNHVVITSVNRDDLPDGGALQFVRCIEAVRTISPHTTIEVLIPDLCGDWQALEFILQAQPEVLNHNTETVKRLYRWVRPQGNYERTMELLQRSHQLAPWIYTKSGIMVGLGETDEEVRHLMRDLRSVDCDILTVGQYLQPSQKHLKVDEFIAPEQFAAWKAFGEELGFLQVVSSPLTRSSYHAEQVRELMERYPRRKDEGDKRTKGQGD
;
A
#
# COMPACT_ATOMS: atom_id res chain seq x y z
N VAL A 1 -2.88 29.02 11.63
CA VAL A 1 -3.38 27.65 11.79
C VAL A 1 -4.47 27.47 10.75
N THR A 2 -4.18 26.71 9.70
CA THR A 2 -5.15 26.43 8.64
C THR A 2 -6.28 25.58 9.26
N VAL A 3 -7.50 26.15 9.30
CA VAL A 3 -8.67 25.45 9.86
C VAL A 3 -9.01 24.29 8.93
N LYS A 4 -9.12 23.09 9.52
CA LYS A 4 -9.52 21.89 8.78
C LYS A 4 -10.94 22.07 8.21
N PRO A 5 -11.14 21.97 6.89
CA PRO A 5 -12.44 22.17 6.26
C PRO A 5 -13.46 21.06 6.60
N ASP A 6 -14.74 21.35 6.42
CA ASP A 6 -15.84 20.46 6.80
C ASP A 6 -15.85 19.13 6.04
N TRP A 7 -15.39 19.10 4.78
CA TRP A 7 -15.32 17.88 3.97
C TRP A 7 -14.26 16.86 4.43
N LEU A 8 -13.40 17.23 5.39
CA LEU A 8 -12.45 16.33 6.04
C LEU A 8 -12.97 15.72 7.35
N ARG A 9 -14.28 15.86 7.63
CA ARG A 9 -14.89 15.22 8.80
C ARG A 9 -15.19 13.76 8.50
N VAL A 10 -14.77 12.87 9.39
CA VAL A 10 -15.11 11.44 9.37
C VAL A 10 -16.33 11.17 10.24
N LYS A 11 -17.14 10.17 9.88
CA LYS A 11 -18.26 9.71 10.69
C LYS A 11 -17.73 9.00 11.94
N ALA A 12 -18.44 9.14 13.06
CA ALA A 12 -18.11 8.40 14.27
C ALA A 12 -18.21 6.87 14.02
N PRO A 13 -17.23 6.08 14.48
CA PRO A 13 -17.22 4.63 14.28
C PRO A 13 -18.31 3.91 15.11
N GLN A 14 -18.68 2.71 14.67
CA GLN A 14 -19.43 1.76 15.50
C GLN A 14 -18.43 1.08 16.45
N TRP A 15 -18.39 1.53 17.69
CA TRP A 15 -17.36 1.16 18.66
C TRP A 15 -17.27 -0.35 18.95
N GLU A 16 -18.38 -1.08 18.88
CA GLU A 16 -18.38 -2.53 19.11
C GLU A 16 -17.54 -3.30 18.10
N ARG A 17 -17.72 -3.04 16.79
CA ARG A 17 -16.92 -3.70 15.73
C ARG A 17 -15.46 -3.30 15.78
N VAL A 18 -15.19 -2.02 16.02
CA VAL A 18 -13.81 -1.53 16.22
C VAL A 18 -13.16 -2.23 17.40
N GLY A 19 -13.91 -2.45 18.49
CA GLY A 19 -13.43 -3.19 19.67
C GLY A 19 -13.01 -4.60 19.35
N ASN A 20 -13.83 -5.36 18.60
CA ASN A 20 -13.55 -6.74 18.22
C ASN A 20 -12.27 -6.85 17.37
N VAL A 21 -12.08 -5.95 16.40
CA VAL A 21 -10.86 -5.95 15.58
C VAL A 21 -9.63 -5.67 16.44
N LYS A 22 -9.71 -4.66 17.32
CA LYS A 22 -8.60 -4.33 18.25
C LYS A 22 -8.27 -5.47 19.21
N GLU A 23 -9.28 -6.20 19.68
CA GLU A 23 -9.07 -7.37 20.53
C GLU A 23 -8.27 -8.46 19.79
N ILE A 24 -8.66 -8.81 18.57
CA ILE A 24 -7.92 -9.78 17.72
C ILE A 24 -6.47 -9.33 17.51
N LEU A 25 -6.25 -8.06 17.20
CA LEU A 25 -4.90 -7.51 16.97
C LEU A 25 -4.03 -7.59 18.23
N ARG A 26 -4.59 -7.28 19.40
CA ARG A 26 -3.87 -7.36 20.69
C ARG A 26 -3.57 -8.80 21.08
N ASP A 27 -4.55 -9.70 20.98
CA ASP A 27 -4.37 -11.13 21.27
C ASP A 27 -3.22 -11.73 20.46
N LEU A 28 -3.15 -11.33 19.19
CA LEU A 28 -2.15 -11.82 18.25
C LEU A 28 -0.88 -10.96 18.20
N THR A 29 -0.78 -9.91 19.01
CA THR A 29 0.37 -8.99 19.05
C THR A 29 0.75 -8.50 17.64
N LEU A 30 -0.23 -7.97 16.90
CA LEU A 30 -0.06 -7.47 15.53
C LEU A 30 -0.23 -5.95 15.49
N ASN A 31 0.57 -5.31 14.64
CA ASN A 31 0.47 -3.88 14.37
C ASN A 31 -0.36 -3.62 13.11
N THR A 32 -1.01 -2.46 13.05
CA THR A 32 -1.70 -1.98 11.85
C THR A 32 -1.32 -0.55 11.54
N VAL A 33 -1.19 -0.22 10.26
CA VAL A 33 -1.02 1.18 9.82
C VAL A 33 -2.19 2.05 10.27
N CYS A 34 -3.38 1.45 10.44
CA CYS A 34 -4.56 2.16 10.88
C CYS A 34 -4.38 2.76 12.28
N GLU A 35 -3.67 2.07 13.19
CA GLU A 35 -3.35 2.56 14.53
C GLU A 35 -2.05 3.36 14.53
N GLU A 36 -0.95 2.81 14.00
CA GLU A 36 0.39 3.42 14.04
C GLU A 36 0.49 4.74 13.27
N ALA A 37 -0.24 4.88 12.15
CA ALA A 37 -0.26 6.10 11.35
C ALA A 37 -1.49 7.00 11.61
N SER A 38 -2.18 6.83 12.75
CA SER A 38 -3.32 7.66 13.16
C SER A 38 -4.37 7.87 12.04
N CYS A 39 -4.71 6.78 11.33
CA CYS A 39 -5.53 6.84 10.11
C CYS A 39 -6.95 7.37 10.42
N PRO A 40 -7.45 8.40 9.70
CA PRO A 40 -8.79 8.95 9.92
C PRO A 40 -9.91 7.96 9.60
N ASN A 41 -9.65 6.94 8.78
CA ASN A 41 -10.65 5.98 8.30
C ASN A 41 -10.74 4.71 9.18
N ILE A 42 -9.99 4.64 10.30
CA ILE A 42 -9.92 3.45 11.16
C ILE A 42 -11.32 2.93 11.55
N GLY A 43 -12.23 3.85 11.89
CA GLY A 43 -13.59 3.50 12.28
C GLY A 43 -14.38 2.84 11.15
N GLU A 44 -14.27 3.35 9.93
CA GLU A 44 -14.96 2.82 8.75
C GLU A 44 -14.38 1.46 8.33
N CYS A 45 -13.05 1.40 8.20
CA CYS A 45 -12.34 0.16 7.82
C CYS A 45 -12.59 -0.97 8.83
N PHE A 46 -12.47 -0.69 10.13
CA PHE A 46 -12.71 -1.70 11.16
C PHE A 46 -14.17 -2.13 11.24
N ASN A 47 -15.12 -1.21 10.99
CA ASN A 47 -16.54 -1.57 10.87
C ASN A 47 -16.81 -2.47 9.64
N ALA A 48 -16.07 -2.29 8.55
CA ALA A 48 -16.11 -3.15 7.37
C ALA A 48 -15.35 -4.48 7.57
N GLY A 49 -14.69 -4.69 8.73
CA GLY A 49 -13.86 -5.87 8.98
C GLY A 49 -12.55 -5.87 8.18
N THR A 50 -12.04 -4.67 7.82
CA THR A 50 -10.82 -4.51 7.02
C THR A 50 -9.72 -3.87 7.87
N ALA A 51 -8.50 -4.39 7.78
CA ALA A 51 -7.31 -3.81 8.40
C ALA A 51 -6.10 -3.91 7.44
N THR A 52 -5.20 -2.93 7.56
CA THR A 52 -3.90 -2.98 6.88
C THR A 52 -2.86 -3.38 7.89
N PHE A 53 -2.37 -4.61 7.79
CA PHE A 53 -1.37 -5.14 8.71
C PHE A 53 0.00 -4.53 8.42
N LEU A 54 0.67 -4.09 9.49
CA LEU A 54 2.03 -3.58 9.47
C LEU A 54 2.97 -4.66 10.00
N ILE A 55 3.75 -5.26 9.12
CA ILE A 55 4.70 -6.32 9.48
C ILE A 55 6.11 -5.77 9.76
N MET A 56 6.96 -6.62 10.35
CA MET A 56 8.36 -6.32 10.70
C MET A 56 8.53 -5.34 11.86
N GLY A 57 7.49 -5.18 12.67
CA GLY A 57 7.49 -4.34 13.86
C GLY A 57 7.03 -2.89 13.60
N PRO A 58 6.97 -2.08 14.68
CA PRO A 58 6.42 -0.72 14.60
C PRO A 58 7.43 0.36 14.21
N ALA A 59 8.74 0.03 14.12
CA ALA A 59 9.80 1.02 13.93
C ALA A 59 10.44 0.89 12.54
N CYS A 60 10.60 2.03 11.85
CA CYS A 60 11.11 2.15 10.49
C CYS A 60 12.57 2.59 10.48
N THR A 61 13.37 2.10 9.53
CA THR A 61 14.75 2.58 9.32
C THR A 61 14.84 3.91 8.58
N ARG A 62 13.68 4.44 8.10
CA ARG A 62 13.60 5.73 7.41
C ARG A 62 12.72 6.71 8.19
N ALA A 63 13.15 7.98 8.22
CA ALA A 63 12.46 9.07 8.90
C ALA A 63 11.78 10.00 7.89
N CYS A 64 10.73 9.53 7.24
CA CYS A 64 9.98 10.36 6.29
C CYS A 64 9.18 11.43 7.05
N PRO A 65 9.35 12.74 6.77
CA PRO A 65 8.77 13.80 7.58
C PRO A 65 7.24 13.96 7.47
N TYR A 66 6.58 13.16 6.64
CA TYR A 66 5.12 13.06 6.56
C TYR A 66 4.53 11.91 7.39
N CYS A 67 5.36 10.95 7.82
CA CYS A 67 4.95 9.66 8.36
C CYS A 67 5.02 9.65 9.88
N ASP A 68 3.96 9.13 10.54
CA ASP A 68 3.84 9.04 12.00
C ASP A 68 4.51 7.78 12.59
N ILE A 69 5.08 6.92 11.74
CA ILE A 69 5.79 5.71 12.16
C ILE A 69 7.12 6.10 12.84
N ASP A 70 7.40 5.51 13.99
CA ASP A 70 8.63 5.74 14.75
C ASP A 70 9.88 5.37 13.96
N PHE A 71 10.90 6.22 14.03
CA PHE A 71 12.21 5.96 13.46
C PHE A 71 13.12 5.24 14.43
N GLU A 72 13.73 4.13 13.99
CA GLU A 72 14.77 3.42 14.71
C GLU A 72 15.84 2.89 13.74
N LYS A 73 17.09 3.32 13.93
CA LYS A 73 18.20 2.92 13.04
C LYS A 73 18.47 1.42 13.06
N LYS A 74 18.18 0.75 14.17
CA LYS A 74 18.37 -0.70 14.37
C LYS A 74 17.13 -1.29 15.02
N PRO A 75 16.05 -1.52 14.26
CA PRO A 75 14.86 -2.15 14.79
C PRO A 75 15.13 -3.56 15.32
N LYS A 76 14.19 -4.06 16.13
CA LYS A 76 14.29 -5.43 16.68
C LYS A 76 14.39 -6.47 15.54
N PRO A 77 15.00 -7.64 15.80
CA PRO A 77 14.99 -8.75 14.86
C PRO A 77 13.57 -9.13 14.45
N LEU A 78 13.43 -9.69 13.25
CA LEU A 78 12.14 -10.18 12.77
C LEU A 78 11.60 -11.28 13.69
N ASP A 79 10.30 -11.23 13.97
CA ASP A 79 9.60 -12.29 14.69
C ASP A 79 9.22 -13.42 13.72
N PRO A 80 9.78 -14.62 13.86
CA PRO A 80 9.48 -15.74 12.97
C PRO A 80 8.04 -16.23 13.08
N THR A 81 7.30 -15.87 14.13
CA THR A 81 5.90 -16.25 14.36
C THR A 81 4.90 -15.25 13.78
N GLU A 82 5.33 -14.07 13.38
CA GLU A 82 4.48 -13.01 12.84
C GLU A 82 3.63 -13.48 11.63
N PRO A 83 4.16 -14.22 10.63
CA PRO A 83 3.36 -14.70 9.50
C PRO A 83 2.18 -15.60 9.92
N ALA A 84 2.40 -16.52 10.87
CA ALA A 84 1.35 -17.39 11.36
C ALA A 84 0.26 -16.62 12.14
N ARG A 85 0.67 -15.64 12.96
CA ARG A 85 -0.25 -14.79 13.71
C ARG A 85 -1.07 -13.90 12.79
N LEU A 86 -0.45 -13.36 11.72
CA LEU A 86 -1.14 -12.57 10.70
C LEU A 86 -2.19 -13.42 9.97
N ALA A 87 -1.83 -14.63 9.53
CA ALA A 87 -2.77 -15.52 8.87
C ALA A 87 -3.95 -15.91 9.80
N GLU A 88 -3.70 -16.11 11.09
CA GLU A 88 -4.75 -16.35 12.08
C GLU A 88 -5.66 -15.12 12.27
N ALA A 89 -5.13 -13.90 12.24
CA ALA A 89 -5.94 -12.69 12.28
C ALA A 89 -6.86 -12.59 11.04
N VAL A 90 -6.33 -12.83 9.84
CA VAL A 90 -7.11 -12.86 8.59
C VAL A 90 -8.27 -13.86 8.69
N ARG A 91 -8.00 -15.04 9.22
CA ARG A 91 -9.00 -16.09 9.44
C ARG A 91 -10.08 -15.68 10.46
N ARG A 92 -9.68 -15.16 11.64
CA ARG A 92 -10.61 -14.70 12.68
C ARG A 92 -11.48 -13.55 12.21
N MET A 93 -10.91 -12.61 11.49
CA MET A 93 -11.63 -11.45 10.92
C MET A 93 -12.45 -11.83 9.69
N LYS A 94 -12.30 -13.05 9.14
CA LYS A 94 -12.97 -13.52 7.92
C LYS A 94 -12.79 -12.58 6.73
N LEU A 95 -11.56 -12.10 6.52
CA LEU A 95 -11.28 -11.15 5.47
C LEU A 95 -11.36 -11.81 4.09
N ASN A 96 -12.07 -11.17 3.17
CA ASN A 96 -12.06 -11.53 1.75
C ASN A 96 -10.89 -10.90 1.00
N HIS A 97 -10.34 -9.83 1.55
CA HIS A 97 -9.18 -9.11 1.02
C HIS A 97 -8.31 -8.63 2.19
N VAL A 98 -7.00 -8.82 2.10
CA VAL A 98 -6.04 -8.36 3.12
C VAL A 98 -4.99 -7.48 2.48
N VAL A 99 -4.65 -6.38 3.14
CA VAL A 99 -3.50 -5.54 2.79
C VAL A 99 -2.40 -5.79 3.81
N ILE A 100 -1.22 -6.16 3.31
CA ILE A 100 -0.02 -6.38 4.10
C ILE A 100 1.00 -5.32 3.70
N THR A 101 1.42 -4.51 4.65
CA THR A 101 2.48 -3.52 4.44
C THR A 101 3.56 -3.65 5.50
N SER A 102 4.65 -2.94 5.33
CA SER A 102 5.76 -2.96 6.29
C SER A 102 6.33 -1.59 6.55
N VAL A 103 7.09 -1.49 7.63
CA VAL A 103 8.12 -0.46 7.79
C VAL A 103 9.27 -0.72 6.80
N ASN A 104 10.08 0.30 6.49
CA ASN A 104 11.35 0.04 5.79
C ASN A 104 12.32 -0.65 6.74
N ARG A 105 13.01 -1.66 6.22
CA ARG A 105 14.03 -2.45 6.90
C ARG A 105 15.33 -2.48 6.09
N ASP A 106 15.87 -1.27 5.82
CA ASP A 106 17.14 -1.11 5.09
C ASP A 106 18.33 -1.74 5.84
N ASP A 107 18.13 -2.18 7.08
CA ASP A 107 19.06 -2.95 7.89
C ASP A 107 19.10 -4.45 7.52
N LEU A 108 18.11 -4.95 6.79
CA LEU A 108 18.03 -6.34 6.34
C LEU A 108 18.59 -6.48 4.92
N PRO A 109 19.29 -7.58 4.63
CA PRO A 109 19.91 -7.79 3.31
C PRO A 109 18.95 -7.73 2.13
N ASP A 110 17.71 -8.20 2.33
CA ASP A 110 16.63 -8.28 1.35
C ASP A 110 15.55 -7.20 1.53
N GLY A 111 15.80 -6.21 2.39
CA GLY A 111 14.80 -5.19 2.74
C GLY A 111 13.52 -5.75 3.37
N GLY A 112 13.52 -7.02 3.78
CA GLY A 112 12.38 -7.72 4.37
C GLY A 112 11.50 -8.48 3.36
N ALA A 113 11.95 -8.65 2.13
CA ALA A 113 11.17 -9.32 1.07
C ALA A 113 10.74 -10.73 1.46
N LEU A 114 11.61 -11.53 2.07
CA LEU A 114 11.28 -12.90 2.52
C LEU A 114 10.22 -12.92 3.63
N GLN A 115 10.09 -11.85 4.42
CA GLN A 115 9.02 -11.77 5.41
C GLN A 115 7.65 -11.56 4.73
N PHE A 116 7.60 -10.73 3.67
CA PHE A 116 6.39 -10.64 2.83
C PHE A 116 6.02 -11.99 2.24
N VAL A 117 6.97 -12.72 1.66
CA VAL A 117 6.76 -14.07 1.10
C VAL A 117 6.13 -14.99 2.15
N ARG A 118 6.72 -15.08 3.35
CA ARG A 118 6.21 -15.92 4.45
C ARG A 118 4.79 -15.52 4.87
N CYS A 119 4.48 -14.23 4.91
CA CYS A 119 3.14 -13.74 5.24
C CYS A 119 2.13 -14.12 4.16
N ILE A 120 2.46 -13.95 2.87
CA ILE A 120 1.61 -14.35 1.74
C ILE A 120 1.32 -15.87 1.81
N GLU A 121 2.35 -16.70 1.95
CA GLU A 121 2.23 -18.15 2.01
C GLU A 121 1.38 -18.61 3.22
N ALA A 122 1.58 -18.00 4.39
CA ALA A 122 0.82 -18.30 5.58
C ALA A 122 -0.67 -17.97 5.41
N VAL A 123 -1.00 -16.78 4.86
CA VAL A 123 -2.38 -16.39 4.56
C VAL A 123 -2.98 -17.35 3.52
N ARG A 124 -2.26 -17.64 2.45
CA ARG A 124 -2.71 -18.53 1.37
C ARG A 124 -3.04 -19.94 1.88
N THR A 125 -2.26 -20.43 2.85
CA THR A 125 -2.45 -21.75 3.46
C THR A 125 -3.72 -21.80 4.31
N ILE A 126 -3.99 -20.79 5.12
CA ILE A 126 -5.10 -20.79 6.09
C ILE A 126 -6.39 -20.22 5.48
N SER A 127 -6.27 -19.26 4.57
CA SER A 127 -7.40 -18.54 3.95
C SER A 127 -7.23 -18.45 2.43
N PRO A 128 -7.33 -19.58 1.69
CA PRO A 128 -6.98 -19.66 0.26
C PRO A 128 -7.87 -18.80 -0.67
N HIS A 129 -9.03 -18.34 -0.18
CA HIS A 129 -9.96 -17.50 -0.93
C HIS A 129 -9.75 -15.99 -0.67
N THR A 130 -8.87 -15.64 0.27
CA THR A 130 -8.55 -14.25 0.57
C THR A 130 -7.60 -13.71 -0.49
N THR A 131 -7.97 -12.62 -1.15
CA THR A 131 -7.06 -11.90 -2.05
C THR A 131 -6.07 -11.09 -1.24
N ILE A 132 -4.81 -11.02 -1.72
CA ILE A 132 -3.70 -10.41 -0.98
C ILE A 132 -3.16 -9.22 -1.78
N GLU A 133 -3.19 -8.05 -1.17
CA GLU A 133 -2.45 -6.88 -1.61
C GLU A 133 -1.21 -6.72 -0.73
N VAL A 134 -0.06 -6.46 -1.34
CA VAL A 134 1.15 -6.09 -0.60
C VAL A 134 1.54 -4.66 -0.95
N LEU A 135 1.72 -3.81 0.06
CA LEU A 135 2.29 -2.47 -0.08
C LEU A 135 3.75 -2.52 0.38
N ILE A 136 4.66 -2.59 -0.58
CA ILE A 136 6.08 -2.83 -0.33
C ILE A 136 6.91 -1.54 -0.32
N PRO A 137 8.06 -1.51 0.41
CA PRO A 137 9.08 -0.48 0.27
C PRO A 137 9.78 -0.58 -1.11
N ASP A 138 10.67 0.36 -1.41
CA ASP A 138 11.45 0.34 -2.65
C ASP A 138 12.61 -0.69 -2.65
N LEU A 139 12.74 -1.46 -1.57
CA LEU A 139 13.77 -2.51 -1.38
C LEU A 139 15.20 -2.02 -1.69
N CYS A 140 15.45 -0.71 -1.58
CA CYS A 140 16.70 -0.05 -2.00
C CYS A 140 17.11 -0.35 -3.46
N GLY A 141 16.19 -0.84 -4.31
CA GLY A 141 16.44 -1.25 -5.69
C GLY A 141 17.00 -2.66 -5.82
N ASP A 142 16.86 -3.50 -4.82
CA ASP A 142 17.14 -4.94 -4.93
C ASP A 142 16.04 -5.63 -5.73
N TRP A 143 16.29 -5.81 -7.01
CA TRP A 143 15.33 -6.41 -7.94
C TRP A 143 15.14 -7.91 -7.72
N GLN A 144 16.13 -8.60 -7.15
CA GLN A 144 15.97 -10.01 -6.76
C GLN A 144 15.00 -10.15 -5.58
N ALA A 145 15.07 -9.24 -4.63
CA ALA A 145 14.10 -9.17 -3.52
C ALA A 145 12.68 -8.91 -4.04
N LEU A 146 12.52 -8.05 -5.06
CA LEU A 146 11.24 -7.84 -5.73
C LEU A 146 10.73 -9.14 -6.39
N GLU A 147 11.59 -9.86 -7.10
CA GLU A 147 11.23 -11.13 -7.76
C GLU A 147 10.71 -12.16 -6.75
N PHE A 148 11.29 -12.27 -5.56
CA PHE A 148 10.80 -13.18 -4.51
C PHE A 148 9.35 -12.85 -4.12
N ILE A 149 9.01 -11.57 -3.96
CA ILE A 149 7.65 -11.15 -3.63
C ILE A 149 6.69 -11.46 -4.79
N LEU A 150 7.08 -11.18 -6.03
CA LEU A 150 6.26 -11.47 -7.21
C LEU A 150 6.02 -12.98 -7.38
N GLN A 151 7.02 -13.83 -7.08
CA GLN A 151 6.90 -15.28 -7.13
C GLN A 151 5.92 -15.83 -6.09
N ALA A 152 5.73 -15.17 -4.95
CA ALA A 152 4.71 -15.50 -3.96
C ALA A 152 3.28 -15.17 -4.42
N GLN A 153 3.12 -14.51 -5.58
CA GLN A 153 1.86 -14.27 -6.28
C GLN A 153 0.80 -13.54 -5.45
N PRO A 154 1.07 -12.34 -4.89
CA PRO A 154 -0.01 -11.49 -4.41
C PRO A 154 -0.90 -11.11 -5.60
N GLU A 155 -2.16 -10.81 -5.36
CA GLU A 155 -3.07 -10.32 -6.41
C GLU A 155 -2.76 -8.87 -6.79
N VAL A 156 -2.31 -8.06 -5.82
CA VAL A 156 -1.94 -6.66 -6.04
C VAL A 156 -0.58 -6.37 -5.43
N LEU A 157 0.31 -5.78 -6.23
CA LEU A 157 1.55 -5.18 -5.75
C LEU A 157 1.40 -3.66 -5.76
N ASN A 158 1.47 -3.07 -4.58
CA ASN A 158 1.38 -1.64 -4.36
C ASN A 158 2.74 -1.08 -3.93
N HIS A 159 3.15 0.02 -4.56
CA HIS A 159 4.27 0.83 -4.12
C HIS A 159 3.95 2.30 -4.33
N ASN A 160 3.79 3.05 -3.25
CA ASN A 160 3.40 4.45 -3.32
C ASN A 160 4.52 5.36 -3.83
N THR A 161 4.18 6.32 -4.68
CA THR A 161 5.06 7.45 -5.02
C THR A 161 5.11 8.48 -3.90
N GLU A 162 4.03 8.60 -3.14
CA GLU A 162 3.77 9.52 -2.03
C GLU A 162 3.64 10.98 -2.44
N THR A 163 4.44 11.47 -3.38
CA THR A 163 4.42 12.86 -3.87
C THR A 163 4.97 12.99 -5.30
N VAL A 164 4.89 14.20 -5.87
CA VAL A 164 5.44 14.53 -7.20
C VAL A 164 6.97 14.62 -7.18
N LYS A 165 7.61 14.40 -8.32
CA LYS A 165 9.07 14.32 -8.48
C LYS A 165 9.83 15.48 -7.82
N ARG A 166 9.37 16.73 -8.01
CA ARG A 166 10.01 17.92 -7.44
C ARG A 166 10.10 17.90 -5.91
N LEU A 167 9.07 17.33 -5.28
CA LEU A 167 8.94 17.33 -3.81
C LEU A 167 9.65 16.15 -3.13
N TYR A 168 10.14 15.15 -3.88
CA TYR A 168 10.73 13.94 -3.30
C TYR A 168 11.77 14.21 -2.23
N ARG A 169 12.73 15.12 -2.49
CA ARG A 169 13.81 15.45 -1.53
C ARG A 169 13.32 16.01 -0.19
N TRP A 170 12.10 16.58 -0.17
CA TRP A 170 11.50 17.17 1.03
C TRP A 170 10.52 16.24 1.73
N VAL A 171 9.73 15.51 0.94
CA VAL A 171 8.66 14.65 1.42
C VAL A 171 9.19 13.23 1.70
N ARG A 172 9.99 12.70 0.79
CA ARG A 172 10.54 11.34 0.86
C ARG A 172 12.05 11.33 0.64
N PRO A 173 12.85 11.94 1.53
CA PRO A 173 14.28 12.23 1.29
C PRO A 173 15.14 10.98 1.07
N GLN A 174 14.72 9.81 1.57
CA GLN A 174 15.39 8.51 1.39
C GLN A 174 14.76 7.68 0.25
N GLY A 175 13.70 8.20 -0.40
CA GLY A 175 13.08 7.61 -1.58
C GLY A 175 13.76 8.08 -2.86
N ASN A 176 13.44 7.40 -3.96
CA ASN A 176 13.91 7.76 -5.29
C ASN A 176 12.76 7.59 -6.29
N TYR A 177 12.45 8.66 -7.02
CA TYR A 177 11.33 8.69 -7.95
C TYR A 177 11.50 7.70 -9.11
N GLU A 178 12.69 7.69 -9.71
CA GLU A 178 13.04 6.83 -10.82
C GLU A 178 12.97 5.36 -10.41
N ARG A 179 13.47 5.03 -9.21
CA ARG A 179 13.37 3.69 -8.63
C ARG A 179 11.93 3.26 -8.42
N THR A 180 11.05 4.18 -7.98
CA THR A 180 9.61 3.90 -7.84
C THR A 180 8.99 3.53 -9.19
N MET A 181 9.30 4.29 -10.25
CA MET A 181 8.80 3.98 -11.60
C MET A 181 9.37 2.65 -12.10
N GLU A 182 10.67 2.42 -11.93
CA GLU A 182 11.34 1.17 -12.33
C GLU A 182 10.76 -0.05 -11.58
N LEU A 183 10.46 0.08 -10.28
CA LEU A 183 9.85 -0.99 -9.48
C LEU A 183 8.50 -1.40 -10.07
N LEU A 184 7.62 -0.44 -10.37
CA LEU A 184 6.30 -0.70 -10.95
C LEU A 184 6.43 -1.30 -12.36
N GLN A 185 7.32 -0.78 -13.19
CA GLN A 185 7.59 -1.29 -14.53
C GLN A 185 8.08 -2.74 -14.50
N ARG A 186 9.06 -3.04 -13.65
CA ARG A 186 9.58 -4.40 -13.49
C ARG A 186 8.51 -5.35 -12.96
N SER A 187 7.68 -4.90 -12.02
CA SER A 187 6.58 -5.70 -11.50
C SER A 187 5.61 -6.11 -12.59
N HIS A 188 5.22 -5.16 -13.45
CA HIS A 188 4.36 -5.44 -14.59
C HIS A 188 5.02 -6.37 -15.62
N GLN A 189 6.29 -6.15 -15.94
CA GLN A 189 7.05 -6.96 -16.91
C GLN A 189 7.28 -8.41 -16.45
N LEU A 190 7.64 -8.58 -15.17
CA LEU A 190 7.97 -9.91 -14.61
C LEU A 190 6.72 -10.71 -14.20
N ALA A 191 5.63 -10.01 -13.84
CA ALA A 191 4.42 -10.65 -13.36
C ALA A 191 3.16 -9.93 -13.89
N PRO A 192 2.89 -9.95 -15.21
CA PRO A 192 1.78 -9.22 -15.83
C PRO A 192 0.39 -9.67 -15.35
N TRP A 193 0.31 -10.79 -14.64
CA TRP A 193 -0.92 -11.27 -13.98
C TRP A 193 -1.20 -10.60 -12.62
N ILE A 194 -0.23 -9.89 -12.03
CA ILE A 194 -0.38 -9.13 -10.79
C ILE A 194 -0.81 -7.70 -11.17
N TYR A 195 -1.80 -7.15 -10.44
CA TYR A 195 -2.18 -5.75 -10.62
C TYR A 195 -1.19 -4.86 -9.91
N THR A 196 -0.71 -3.82 -10.59
CA THR A 196 0.17 -2.82 -10.00
C THR A 196 -0.62 -1.64 -9.48
N LYS A 197 -0.22 -1.11 -8.33
CA LYS A 197 -0.90 0.00 -7.68
C LYS A 197 0.09 1.02 -7.15
N SER A 198 -0.30 2.29 -7.19
CA SER A 198 0.45 3.37 -6.55
C SER A 198 -0.47 4.37 -5.86
N GLY A 199 0.08 5.13 -4.93
CA GLY A 199 -0.64 6.16 -4.20
C GLY A 199 0.16 7.44 -4.08
N ILE A 200 -0.56 8.56 -4.05
CA ILE A 200 -0.01 9.90 -3.86
C ILE A 200 -0.82 10.65 -2.80
N MET A 201 -0.12 11.40 -1.97
CA MET A 201 -0.71 12.41 -1.11
C MET A 201 -0.57 13.78 -1.75
N VAL A 202 -1.62 14.59 -1.67
CA VAL A 202 -1.67 15.96 -2.20
C VAL A 202 -1.91 16.98 -1.07
N GLY A 203 -1.56 18.25 -1.35
CA GLY A 203 -1.61 19.34 -0.37
C GLY A 203 -0.28 19.57 0.34
N LEU A 204 0.83 19.20 -0.32
CA LEU A 204 2.21 19.40 0.12
C LEU A 204 2.95 20.47 -0.72
N GLY A 205 2.24 21.21 -1.59
CA GLY A 205 2.77 22.28 -2.45
C GLY A 205 3.05 21.84 -3.89
N GLU A 206 2.48 20.72 -4.33
CA GLU A 206 2.44 20.32 -5.74
C GLU A 206 1.42 21.16 -6.52
N THR A 207 1.65 21.32 -7.82
CA THR A 207 0.69 21.92 -8.74
C THR A 207 -0.19 20.86 -9.40
N ASP A 208 -1.37 21.25 -9.94
CA ASP A 208 -2.25 20.34 -10.70
C ASP A 208 -1.50 19.67 -11.87
N GLU A 209 -0.68 20.45 -12.60
CA GLU A 209 0.09 19.90 -13.73
C GLU A 209 1.14 18.88 -13.28
N GLU A 210 1.78 19.07 -12.14
CA GLU A 210 2.73 18.09 -11.59
C GLU A 210 2.02 16.78 -11.19
N VAL A 211 0.82 16.85 -10.62
CA VAL A 211 0.00 15.66 -10.33
C VAL A 211 -0.38 14.96 -11.62
N ARG A 212 -0.85 15.69 -12.64
CA ARG A 212 -1.17 15.11 -13.96
C ARG A 212 0.06 14.51 -14.65
N HIS A 213 1.21 15.12 -14.51
CA HIS A 213 2.47 14.58 -15.03
C HIS A 213 2.81 13.25 -14.35
N LEU A 214 2.75 13.18 -13.04
CA LEU A 214 2.94 11.94 -12.28
C LEU A 214 1.95 10.85 -12.73
N MET A 215 0.69 11.19 -12.97
CA MET A 215 -0.29 10.22 -13.46
C MET A 215 0.09 9.65 -14.83
N ARG A 216 0.61 10.51 -15.74
CA ARG A 216 1.15 10.05 -17.05
C ARG A 216 2.39 9.15 -16.86
N ASP A 217 3.31 9.50 -15.95
CA ASP A 217 4.48 8.69 -15.66
C ASP A 217 4.08 7.31 -15.13
N LEU A 218 3.12 7.23 -14.21
CA LEU A 218 2.60 5.96 -13.70
C LEU A 218 1.95 5.12 -14.81
N ARG A 219 1.19 5.74 -15.73
CA ARG A 219 0.64 5.00 -16.86
C ARG A 219 1.69 4.55 -17.86
N SER A 220 2.77 5.30 -18.03
CA SER A 220 3.88 4.92 -18.92
C SER A 220 4.62 3.65 -18.46
N VAL A 221 4.48 3.29 -17.19
CA VAL A 221 5.02 2.05 -16.58
C VAL A 221 3.94 1.01 -16.29
N ASP A 222 2.78 1.14 -16.95
CA ASP A 222 1.64 0.21 -16.85
C ASP A 222 1.06 0.03 -15.44
N CYS A 223 1.10 1.10 -14.60
CA CYS A 223 0.42 1.09 -13.31
C CYS A 223 -1.10 1.04 -13.49
N ASP A 224 -1.78 0.07 -12.89
CA ASP A 224 -3.18 -0.23 -13.08
C ASP A 224 -4.11 0.59 -12.21
N ILE A 225 -3.72 0.78 -10.94
CA ILE A 225 -4.56 1.36 -9.89
C ILE A 225 -3.86 2.57 -9.30
N LEU A 226 -4.60 3.67 -9.17
CA LEU A 226 -4.10 4.89 -8.54
C LEU A 226 -4.99 5.30 -7.37
N THR A 227 -4.36 5.68 -6.26
CA THR A 227 -5.04 6.34 -5.14
C THR A 227 -4.50 7.76 -4.97
N VAL A 228 -5.42 8.74 -4.82
CA VAL A 228 -5.08 10.15 -4.57
C VAL A 228 -5.81 10.60 -3.32
N GLY A 229 -5.09 11.02 -2.27
CA GLY A 229 -5.65 11.45 -1.01
C GLY A 229 -5.01 12.72 -0.46
N GLN A 230 -5.75 13.47 0.36
CA GLN A 230 -5.22 14.65 1.04
C GLN A 230 -4.18 14.25 2.08
N TYR A 231 -3.02 14.89 2.07
CA TYR A 231 -2.08 14.82 3.20
C TYR A 231 -2.73 15.43 4.46
N LEU A 232 -2.67 14.70 5.55
CA LEU A 232 -3.10 15.20 6.86
C LEU A 232 -1.90 15.13 7.81
N GLN A 233 -1.52 16.28 8.34
CA GLN A 233 -0.38 16.39 9.25
C GLN A 233 -0.64 15.60 10.55
N PRO A 234 0.16 14.56 10.87
CA PRO A 234 -0.07 13.77 12.08
C PRO A 234 0.17 14.56 13.36
N SER A 235 1.23 15.35 13.42
CA SER A 235 1.54 16.20 14.56
C SER A 235 2.32 17.46 14.11
N GLN A 236 2.54 18.41 15.03
CA GLN A 236 3.27 19.65 14.72
C GLN A 236 4.75 19.43 14.31
N LYS A 237 5.30 18.23 14.53
CA LYS A 237 6.66 17.86 14.14
C LYS A 237 6.78 17.46 12.67
N HIS A 238 5.65 17.09 12.03
CA HIS A 238 5.59 16.63 10.65
C HIS A 238 5.44 17.80 9.67
N LEU A 239 5.57 17.50 8.37
CA LEU A 239 5.35 18.46 7.31
C LEU A 239 4.01 19.16 7.49
N LYS A 240 4.00 20.47 7.31
CA LYS A 240 2.74 21.23 7.34
C LYS A 240 1.93 20.94 6.08
N VAL A 241 0.60 20.94 6.25
CA VAL A 241 -0.29 21.00 5.09
C VAL A 241 -0.11 22.37 4.45
N ASP A 242 0.22 22.38 3.16
CA ASP A 242 0.34 23.61 2.37
C ASP A 242 -1.07 24.08 1.98
N GLU A 243 -1.89 23.16 1.45
CA GLU A 243 -3.25 23.44 1.03
C GLU A 243 -4.19 22.27 1.33
N PHE A 244 -5.43 22.57 1.70
CA PHE A 244 -6.52 21.60 1.71
C PHE A 244 -7.24 21.65 0.36
N ILE A 245 -6.98 20.64 -0.46
CA ILE A 245 -7.49 20.53 -1.83
C ILE A 245 -9.01 20.31 -1.81
N ALA A 246 -9.72 21.05 -2.65
CA ALA A 246 -11.17 20.94 -2.76
C ALA A 246 -11.62 19.60 -3.36
N PRO A 247 -12.77 19.03 -2.94
CA PRO A 247 -13.26 17.74 -3.45
C PRO A 247 -13.41 17.68 -4.97
N GLU A 248 -13.73 18.80 -5.60
CA GLU A 248 -13.89 18.94 -7.05
C GLU A 248 -12.57 18.65 -7.81
N GLN A 249 -11.43 19.04 -7.22
CA GLN A 249 -10.12 18.74 -7.79
C GLN A 249 -9.81 17.24 -7.75
N PHE A 250 -10.19 16.55 -6.67
CA PHE A 250 -10.08 15.08 -6.60
C PHE A 250 -10.94 14.42 -7.68
N ALA A 251 -12.16 14.92 -7.92
CA ALA A 251 -13.02 14.43 -8.99
C ALA A 251 -12.39 14.67 -10.38
N ALA A 252 -11.76 15.82 -10.59
CA ALA A 252 -11.05 16.14 -11.83
C ALA A 252 -9.85 15.18 -12.06
N TRP A 253 -9.06 14.88 -11.05
CA TRP A 253 -7.97 13.89 -11.15
C TRP A 253 -8.49 12.47 -11.39
N LYS A 254 -9.62 12.11 -10.78
CA LYS A 254 -10.25 10.82 -11.06
C LYS A 254 -10.62 10.69 -12.54
N ALA A 255 -11.35 11.65 -13.08
CA ALA A 255 -11.74 11.66 -14.50
C ALA A 255 -10.51 11.63 -15.42
N PHE A 256 -9.48 12.43 -15.13
CA PHE A 256 -8.25 12.43 -15.91
C PHE A 256 -7.50 11.09 -15.87
N GLY A 257 -7.48 10.42 -14.73
CA GLY A 257 -6.86 9.10 -14.61
C GLY A 257 -7.65 8.02 -15.36
N GLU A 258 -8.98 8.10 -15.35
CA GLU A 258 -9.85 7.22 -16.15
C GLU A 258 -9.60 7.43 -17.66
N GLU A 259 -9.45 8.68 -18.12
CA GLU A 259 -9.08 9.01 -19.52
C GLU A 259 -7.68 8.48 -19.88
N LEU A 260 -6.73 8.48 -18.97
CA LEU A 260 -5.39 7.91 -19.17
C LEU A 260 -5.38 6.38 -19.23
N GLY A 261 -6.50 5.72 -18.87
CA GLY A 261 -6.64 4.28 -18.93
C GLY A 261 -6.15 3.54 -17.68
N PHE A 262 -6.15 4.17 -16.50
CA PHE A 262 -6.07 3.42 -15.24
C PHE A 262 -7.30 2.51 -15.13
N LEU A 263 -7.11 1.28 -14.68
CA LEU A 263 -8.23 0.37 -14.46
C LEU A 263 -9.13 0.81 -13.30
N GLN A 264 -8.51 1.49 -12.30
CA GLN A 264 -9.22 2.09 -11.18
C GLN A 264 -8.49 3.34 -10.69
N VAL A 265 -9.25 4.39 -10.41
CA VAL A 265 -8.76 5.60 -9.71
C VAL A 265 -9.66 5.87 -8.51
N VAL A 266 -9.07 5.78 -7.32
CA VAL A 266 -9.73 6.17 -6.06
C VAL A 266 -9.17 7.51 -5.63
N SER A 267 -9.96 8.57 -5.77
CA SER A 267 -9.51 9.95 -5.54
C SER A 267 -10.54 10.69 -4.70
N SER A 268 -10.18 11.01 -3.46
CA SER A 268 -10.99 11.82 -2.55
C SER A 268 -10.14 12.35 -1.39
N PRO A 269 -10.60 13.38 -0.66
CA PRO A 269 -9.83 13.93 0.46
C PRO A 269 -9.46 12.90 1.55
N LEU A 270 -10.27 11.91 1.79
CA LEU A 270 -10.03 10.88 2.80
C LEU A 270 -9.41 9.59 2.25
N THR A 271 -9.16 9.50 0.95
CA THR A 271 -8.51 8.33 0.33
C THR A 271 -7.14 8.08 0.96
N ARG A 272 -6.84 6.82 1.21
CA ARG A 272 -5.54 6.26 1.59
C ARG A 272 -5.24 5.08 0.67
N SER A 273 -3.98 4.67 0.59
CA SER A 273 -3.56 3.59 -0.32
C SER A 273 -4.34 2.28 -0.13
N SER A 274 -4.79 2.01 1.09
CA SER A 274 -5.58 0.81 1.41
C SER A 274 -7.08 1.09 1.63
N TYR A 275 -7.54 2.32 1.34
CA TYR A 275 -8.95 2.67 1.49
C TYR A 275 -9.78 2.03 0.39
N HIS A 276 -10.82 1.27 0.76
CA HIS A 276 -11.63 0.45 -0.15
C HIS A 276 -10.81 -0.54 -1.01
N ALA A 277 -9.72 -1.07 -0.47
CA ALA A 277 -8.86 -2.02 -1.19
C ALA A 277 -9.62 -3.30 -1.60
N GLU A 278 -10.68 -3.68 -0.87
CA GLU A 278 -11.55 -4.81 -1.22
C GLU A 278 -12.24 -4.67 -2.58
N GLN A 279 -12.40 -3.45 -3.10
CA GLN A 279 -12.99 -3.20 -4.44
C GLN A 279 -12.11 -3.76 -5.57
N VAL A 280 -10.86 -4.08 -5.29
CA VAL A 280 -10.00 -4.76 -6.27
C VAL A 280 -10.59 -6.10 -6.74
N ARG A 281 -11.41 -6.76 -5.92
CA ARG A 281 -12.07 -8.01 -6.32
C ARG A 281 -13.03 -7.82 -7.48
N GLU A 282 -13.82 -6.75 -7.48
CA GLU A 282 -14.71 -6.39 -8.59
C GLU A 282 -13.88 -6.03 -9.85
N LEU A 283 -12.74 -5.35 -9.64
CA LEU A 283 -11.81 -5.05 -10.73
C LEU A 283 -11.23 -6.33 -11.35
N MET A 284 -10.85 -7.31 -10.53
CA MET A 284 -10.33 -8.60 -10.99
C MET A 284 -11.38 -9.40 -11.77
N GLU A 285 -12.65 -9.31 -11.39
CA GLU A 285 -13.76 -9.93 -12.14
C GLU A 285 -13.97 -9.24 -13.48
N ARG A 286 -13.84 -7.91 -13.52
CA ARG A 286 -14.03 -7.10 -14.74
C ARG A 286 -12.85 -7.20 -15.71
N TYR A 287 -11.63 -7.31 -15.21
CA TYR A 287 -10.39 -7.36 -15.99
C TYR A 287 -9.54 -8.57 -15.57
N PRO A 288 -10.01 -9.81 -15.81
CA PRO A 288 -9.32 -10.99 -15.30
C PRO A 288 -7.94 -11.15 -15.93
N ARG A 289 -6.95 -11.40 -15.08
CA ARG A 289 -5.58 -11.72 -15.47
C ARG A 289 -5.26 -13.14 -15.04
N ARG A 290 -4.59 -13.91 -15.89
CA ARG A 290 -4.15 -15.26 -15.59
C ARG A 290 -2.65 -15.35 -15.80
N LYS A 291 -1.98 -16.09 -14.93
CA LYS A 291 -0.62 -16.53 -15.21
C LYS A 291 -0.73 -17.51 -16.36
N ASP A 292 -0.08 -17.21 -17.49
CA ASP A 292 0.02 -18.18 -18.57
C ASP A 292 0.67 -19.45 -18.03
N GLU A 293 -0.03 -20.58 -18.10
CA GLU A 293 0.52 -21.92 -17.81
C GLU A 293 1.56 -22.35 -18.88
N GLY A 294 2.08 -21.40 -19.61
CA GLY A 294 3.06 -21.53 -20.66
C GLY A 294 4.44 -21.74 -20.09
N ASP A 295 4.82 -22.93 -19.89
CA ASP A 295 6.05 -23.60 -20.33
C ASP A 295 6.30 -24.94 -19.60
N LYS A 296 5.36 -25.86 -19.76
CA LYS A 296 5.64 -27.29 -19.51
C LYS A 296 6.23 -28.00 -20.73
N ARG A 297 6.70 -27.28 -21.75
CA ARG A 297 7.14 -27.89 -23.03
C ARG A 297 8.63 -28.00 -23.23
N THR A 298 9.48 -27.82 -22.21
CA THR A 298 10.94 -28.01 -22.37
C THR A 298 11.59 -28.89 -21.30
N LYS A 299 10.86 -29.90 -20.78
CA LYS A 299 11.51 -31.00 -20.07
C LYS A 299 10.94 -32.33 -20.56
N GLY A 300 11.36 -32.72 -21.74
CA GLY A 300 10.96 -34.02 -22.23
C GLY A 300 11.37 -34.25 -23.69
N GLN A 301 12.66 -34.22 -23.99
CA GLN A 301 13.29 -34.99 -25.06
C GLN A 301 14.82 -34.85 -24.90
N GLY A 302 15.40 -35.85 -24.38
CA GLY A 302 16.83 -36.13 -24.27
C GLY A 302 16.94 -37.58 -23.99
N ASP A 303 16.91 -38.36 -25.08
CA ASP A 303 17.40 -39.75 -25.10
C ASP A 303 18.88 -39.78 -24.80
#